data_23a1b3d7df0f08722f3320a755389574
#
_entry.id   23a1b3d7df0f08722f3320a755389574
#
_cell.length_a   1.000
_cell.length_b   1.000
_cell.length_c   1.000
_cell.angle_alpha   90.00
_cell.angle_beta   90.00
_cell.angle_gamma   90.00
#
_symmetry.space_group_name_H-M   'P 1'
#
loop_
_entity.id
_entity.type
_entity.pdbx_description
1 polymer ?
#
loop_
_entity_poly.entity_id
_entity_poly.type
_entity_poly.pdbx_seq_one_letter_code
_entity_poly.pdbx_strand_id
1 'polypeptide(L)'
;PEAAEFALACYPEAGFHPITGSNRTNLALGGLLYEGLFALNGQFQPQEALCASASVSADGLQWSFIPRSGVTFSDGSPLTAAEIAVSLNLARTSPLYSARFTGVTDIAAANGMVTVTLSRANGALPALLDIPIVKETGGVPLGTGPYVLAGTGENLALEARSDWWQGKALPRDTIPLRAIQEADDLIHAFDTRDIALVSTDLTGTNALGFSGSFAAVDYPTSTMLYVGFNTADGPCRSAQVR
;
A
#
# COMPACT_ATOMS: atom_id res chain seq x y z
N PRO A 1 -10.88 -24.84 -25.16
CA PRO A 1 -11.27 -23.99 -24.04
C PRO A 1 -10.46 -22.71 -24.12
N GLU A 2 -11.16 -21.61 -24.26
CA GLU A 2 -10.56 -20.29 -24.16
C GLU A 2 -9.86 -20.18 -22.82
N ALA A 3 -8.64 -19.65 -22.78
CA ALA A 3 -7.95 -19.43 -21.52
C ALA A 3 -8.79 -18.44 -20.71
N ALA A 4 -9.08 -18.78 -19.45
CA ALA A 4 -9.82 -17.88 -18.58
C ALA A 4 -9.15 -16.50 -18.56
N GLU A 5 -9.95 -15.44 -18.66
CA GLU A 5 -9.46 -14.07 -18.59
C GLU A 5 -8.79 -13.84 -17.23
N PHE A 6 -7.63 -13.17 -17.23
CA PHE A 6 -6.96 -12.84 -16.00
C PHE A 6 -7.64 -11.63 -15.36
N ALA A 7 -8.53 -11.87 -14.42
CA ALA A 7 -9.23 -10.84 -13.67
C ALA A 7 -8.88 -10.91 -12.17
N LEU A 8 -9.04 -9.80 -11.46
CA LEU A 8 -8.81 -9.70 -10.01
C LEU A 8 -10.10 -9.30 -9.29
N ALA A 9 -10.19 -9.69 -8.02
CA ALA A 9 -11.30 -9.30 -7.16
C ALA A 9 -11.16 -7.86 -6.68
N CYS A 10 -12.29 -7.18 -6.50
CA CYS A 10 -12.36 -5.90 -5.80
C CYS A 10 -13.65 -5.79 -4.99
N TYR A 11 -13.69 -4.86 -4.05
CA TYR A 11 -14.87 -4.52 -3.23
C TYR A 11 -15.22 -3.05 -3.45
N PRO A 12 -15.99 -2.70 -4.48
CA PRO A 12 -16.24 -1.30 -4.87
C PRO A 12 -16.82 -0.46 -3.74
N GLU A 13 -17.75 -1.03 -2.97
CA GLU A 13 -18.42 -0.34 -1.85
C GLU A 13 -17.46 0.00 -0.69
N ALA A 14 -16.34 -0.70 -0.57
CA ALA A 14 -15.31 -0.44 0.43
C ALA A 14 -14.36 0.71 0.04
N GLY A 15 -14.48 1.21 -1.20
CA GLY A 15 -13.61 2.25 -1.73
C GLY A 15 -12.18 1.78 -2.04
N PHE A 16 -11.43 2.63 -2.74
CA PHE A 16 -10.06 2.33 -3.19
C PHE A 16 -9.00 3.27 -2.63
N HIS A 17 -9.34 4.02 -1.58
CA HIS A 17 -8.37 4.96 -1.02
C HIS A 17 -7.25 4.22 -0.27
N PRO A 18 -5.96 4.36 -0.64
CA PRO A 18 -4.89 3.52 -0.11
C PRO A 18 -4.45 3.92 1.31
N ILE A 19 -4.79 5.12 1.78
CA ILE A 19 -4.40 5.63 3.10
C ILE A 19 -5.54 5.50 4.12
N THR A 20 -6.77 5.73 3.70
CA THR A 20 -7.94 5.74 4.60
C THR A 20 -8.84 4.52 4.45
N GLY A 21 -8.63 3.71 3.42
CA GLY A 21 -9.36 2.46 3.19
C GLY A 21 -9.05 1.39 4.22
N SER A 22 -9.92 0.40 4.33
CA SER A 22 -9.77 -0.72 5.28
C SER A 22 -9.85 -2.11 4.63
N ASN A 23 -10.33 -2.20 3.39
CA ASN A 23 -10.47 -3.47 2.70
C ASN A 23 -9.12 -3.98 2.18
N ARG A 24 -8.68 -5.14 2.66
CA ARG A 24 -7.36 -5.71 2.33
C ARG A 24 -7.17 -6.00 0.84
N THR A 25 -8.21 -6.46 0.15
CA THR A 25 -8.14 -6.75 -1.29
C THR A 25 -7.92 -5.45 -2.07
N ASN A 26 -8.70 -4.41 -1.80
CA ASN A 26 -8.55 -3.11 -2.45
C ASN A 26 -7.22 -2.44 -2.10
N LEU A 27 -6.73 -2.59 -0.85
CA LEU A 27 -5.40 -2.10 -0.47
C LEU A 27 -4.29 -2.83 -1.21
N ALA A 28 -4.43 -4.13 -1.47
CA ALA A 28 -3.47 -4.88 -2.29
C ALA A 28 -3.46 -4.43 -3.75
N LEU A 29 -4.64 -4.14 -4.34
CA LEU A 29 -4.74 -3.50 -5.66
C LEU A 29 -4.06 -2.13 -5.68
N GLY A 30 -4.07 -1.42 -4.56
CA GLY A 30 -3.38 -0.14 -4.38
C GLY A 30 -1.88 -0.21 -4.69
N GLY A 31 -1.23 -1.35 -4.52
CA GLY A 31 0.17 -1.57 -4.93
C GLY A 31 0.43 -1.47 -6.44
N LEU A 32 -0.62 -1.53 -7.26
CA LEU A 32 -0.55 -1.31 -8.72
C LEU A 32 -0.88 0.14 -9.12
N LEU A 33 -1.55 0.88 -8.25
CA LEU A 33 -2.05 2.24 -8.52
C LEU A 33 -1.16 3.32 -7.91
N TYR A 34 -0.54 3.02 -6.77
CA TYR A 34 0.15 4.01 -5.94
C TYR A 34 1.56 3.55 -5.60
N GLU A 35 2.45 4.51 -5.48
CA GLU A 35 3.83 4.29 -5.07
C GLU A 35 4.15 5.16 -3.84
N GLY A 36 5.12 4.74 -3.04
CA GLY A 36 5.62 5.47 -1.89
C GLY A 36 6.92 6.21 -2.19
N LEU A 37 7.41 7.01 -1.24
CA LEU A 37 8.76 7.59 -1.31
C LEU A 37 9.81 6.49 -1.43
N PHE A 38 9.60 5.40 -0.70
CA PHE A 38 10.41 4.19 -0.71
C PHE A 38 9.53 2.98 -0.99
N ALA A 39 10.15 1.94 -1.54
CA ALA A 39 9.61 0.60 -1.59
C ALA A 39 10.49 -0.31 -0.73
N LEU A 40 9.93 -1.36 -0.14
CA LEU A 40 10.71 -2.34 0.61
C LEU A 40 11.10 -3.52 -0.30
N ASN A 41 12.38 -3.91 -0.27
CA ASN A 41 12.82 -5.13 -0.94
C ASN A 41 12.43 -6.39 -0.13
N GLY A 42 12.78 -7.57 -0.64
CA GLY A 42 12.48 -8.85 0.03
C GLY A 42 13.13 -9.05 1.40
N GLN A 43 14.07 -8.19 1.80
CA GLN A 43 14.67 -8.13 3.12
C GLN A 43 14.13 -6.97 3.97
N PHE A 44 13.03 -6.34 3.55
CA PHE A 44 12.42 -5.16 4.18
C PHE A 44 13.34 -3.93 4.28
N GLN A 45 14.31 -3.82 3.37
CA GLN A 45 15.19 -2.65 3.30
C GLN A 45 14.60 -1.61 2.35
N PRO A 46 14.66 -0.30 2.69
CA PRO A 46 14.12 0.75 1.84
C PRO A 46 14.93 0.90 0.55
N GLN A 47 14.22 0.97 -0.56
CA GLN A 47 14.71 1.30 -1.88
C GLN A 47 14.05 2.60 -2.33
N GLU A 48 14.82 3.53 -2.86
CA GLU A 48 14.30 4.79 -3.39
C GLU A 48 13.32 4.51 -4.55
N ALA A 49 12.08 5.03 -4.40
CA ALA A 49 11.04 4.99 -5.43
C ALA A 49 10.70 6.41 -5.89
N LEU A 50 9.72 7.08 -5.30
CA LEU A 50 9.40 8.48 -5.61
C LEU A 50 10.40 9.46 -4.99
N CYS A 51 11.21 9.03 -4.05
CA CYS A 51 12.35 9.78 -3.53
C CYS A 51 13.55 9.63 -4.48
N ALA A 52 14.16 10.75 -4.87
CA ALA A 52 15.40 10.75 -5.65
C ALA A 52 16.63 10.84 -4.74
N SER A 53 16.48 11.44 -3.56
CA SER A 53 17.57 11.63 -2.62
C SER A 53 17.02 11.88 -1.22
N ALA A 54 17.63 11.26 -0.23
CA ALA A 54 17.31 11.45 1.19
C ALA A 54 18.56 11.88 1.95
N SER A 55 18.40 12.80 2.89
CA SER A 55 19.46 13.23 3.80
C SER A 55 18.93 13.47 5.20
N VAL A 56 19.78 13.35 6.18
CA VAL A 56 19.45 13.57 7.59
C VAL A 56 20.40 14.59 8.20
N SER A 57 19.90 15.44 9.08
CA SER A 57 20.70 16.40 9.84
C SER A 57 21.71 15.71 10.77
N ALA A 58 22.76 16.41 11.17
CA ALA A 58 23.82 15.86 12.00
C ALA A 58 23.32 15.34 13.37
N ASP A 59 22.26 15.91 13.91
CA ASP A 59 21.61 15.48 15.16
C ASP A 59 20.59 14.34 14.94
N GLY A 60 20.33 13.97 13.68
CA GLY A 60 19.37 12.92 13.32
C GLY A 60 17.91 13.29 13.49
N LEU A 61 17.60 14.58 13.75
CA LEU A 61 16.24 15.02 14.06
C LEU A 61 15.46 15.53 12.86
N GLN A 62 16.12 15.78 11.73
CA GLN A 62 15.46 16.29 10.54
C GLN A 62 15.88 15.49 9.31
N TRP A 63 14.91 14.85 8.66
CA TRP A 63 15.08 14.22 7.38
C TRP A 63 14.56 15.11 6.26
N SER A 64 15.30 15.16 5.16
CA SER A 64 14.93 15.88 3.94
C SER A 64 14.88 14.89 2.78
N PHE A 65 13.76 14.91 2.03
CA PHE A 65 13.50 14.04 0.88
C PHE A 65 13.27 14.90 -0.36
N ILE A 66 14.01 14.63 -1.41
CA ILE A 66 13.85 15.28 -2.72
C ILE A 66 13.01 14.37 -3.60
N PRO A 67 11.84 14.82 -4.09
CA PRO A 67 11.02 14.04 -5.02
C PRO A 67 11.78 13.76 -6.33
N ARG A 68 11.51 12.62 -6.92
CA ARG A 68 12.02 12.26 -8.25
C ARG A 68 11.39 13.15 -9.30
N SER A 69 12.21 13.74 -10.15
CA SER A 69 11.77 14.55 -11.28
C SER A 69 11.16 13.67 -12.39
N GLY A 70 10.22 14.24 -13.15
CA GLY A 70 9.59 13.56 -14.28
C GLY A 70 8.52 12.54 -13.91
N VAL A 71 8.19 12.40 -12.63
CA VAL A 71 7.05 11.57 -12.18
C VAL A 71 5.76 12.37 -12.32
N THR A 72 4.73 11.72 -12.86
CA THR A 72 3.38 12.28 -12.99
C THR A 72 2.35 11.39 -12.32
N PHE A 73 1.29 12.01 -11.80
CA PHE A 73 0.05 11.32 -11.48
C PHE A 73 -0.67 10.84 -12.73
N SER A 74 -1.69 10.02 -12.59
CA SER A 74 -2.45 9.45 -13.69
C SER A 74 -3.24 10.47 -14.52
N ASP A 75 -3.38 11.72 -14.05
CA ASP A 75 -3.94 12.84 -14.80
C ASP A 75 -2.88 13.66 -15.57
N GLY A 76 -1.61 13.22 -15.55
CA GLY A 76 -0.48 13.91 -16.18
C GLY A 76 0.10 15.07 -15.35
N SER A 77 -0.50 15.41 -14.21
CA SER A 77 0.06 16.45 -13.34
C SER A 77 1.35 15.98 -12.65
N PRO A 78 2.35 16.86 -12.44
CA PRO A 78 3.62 16.47 -11.87
C PRO A 78 3.50 16.12 -10.38
N LEU A 79 4.29 15.15 -9.91
CA LEU A 79 4.51 14.90 -8.49
C LEU A 79 5.34 16.05 -7.91
N THR A 80 4.88 16.64 -6.81
CA THR A 80 5.61 17.67 -6.10
C THR A 80 5.79 17.33 -4.62
N ALA A 81 6.66 18.07 -3.94
CA ALA A 81 6.83 17.93 -2.49
C ALA A 81 5.54 18.21 -1.71
N ALA A 82 4.64 19.04 -2.26
CA ALA A 82 3.39 19.40 -1.61
C ALA A 82 2.45 18.16 -1.49
N GLU A 83 2.24 17.42 -2.60
CA GLU A 83 1.40 16.21 -2.57
C GLU A 83 1.99 15.14 -1.64
N ILE A 84 3.32 15.01 -1.61
CA ILE A 84 3.98 14.08 -0.69
C ILE A 84 3.71 14.49 0.76
N ALA A 85 3.90 15.76 1.11
CA ALA A 85 3.64 16.24 2.47
C ALA A 85 2.16 16.08 2.87
N VAL A 86 1.23 16.34 1.96
CA VAL A 86 -0.22 16.13 2.18
C VAL A 86 -0.49 14.65 2.44
N SER A 87 0.02 13.75 1.61
CA SER A 87 -0.19 12.30 1.76
C SER A 87 0.38 11.77 3.08
N LEU A 88 1.60 12.18 3.45
CA LEU A 88 2.21 11.76 4.71
C LEU A 88 1.48 12.34 5.94
N ASN A 89 1.00 13.58 5.88
CA ASN A 89 0.19 14.16 6.96
C ASN A 89 -1.18 13.46 7.09
N LEU A 90 -1.82 13.05 5.98
CA LEU A 90 -3.02 12.22 6.01
C LEU A 90 -2.72 10.87 6.66
N ALA A 91 -1.60 10.23 6.29
CA ALA A 91 -1.17 8.95 6.84
C ALA A 91 -0.91 9.00 8.36
N ARG A 92 -0.44 10.14 8.90
CA ARG A 92 -0.25 10.33 10.36
C ARG A 92 -1.54 10.13 11.17
N THR A 93 -2.69 10.37 10.57
CA THR A 93 -3.99 10.24 11.23
C THR A 93 -4.72 8.95 10.84
N SER A 94 -4.18 8.20 9.88
CA SER A 94 -4.77 6.96 9.40
C SER A 94 -4.54 5.80 10.39
N PRO A 95 -5.56 4.97 10.68
CA PRO A 95 -5.39 3.75 11.46
C PRO A 95 -4.35 2.78 10.88
N LEU A 96 -4.13 2.82 9.56
CA LEU A 96 -3.17 1.94 8.88
C LEU A 96 -1.71 2.36 9.14
N TYR A 97 -1.43 3.67 9.25
CA TYR A 97 -0.07 4.18 9.19
C TYR A 97 0.34 5.02 10.39
N SER A 98 -0.58 5.47 11.24
CA SER A 98 -0.30 6.40 12.34
C SER A 98 0.83 5.92 13.27
N ALA A 99 0.94 4.62 13.53
CA ALA A 99 1.99 4.05 14.36
C ALA A 99 3.41 4.27 13.79
N ARG A 100 3.55 4.38 12.47
CA ARG A 100 4.84 4.63 11.79
C ARG A 100 5.38 6.05 12.05
N PHE A 101 4.52 6.97 12.45
CA PHE A 101 4.86 8.36 12.72
C PHE A 101 5.11 8.67 14.20
N THR A 102 5.32 7.64 15.01
CA THR A 102 5.69 7.82 16.42
C THR A 102 7.00 8.62 16.50
N GLY A 103 6.96 9.77 17.17
CA GLY A 103 8.09 10.69 17.27
C GLY A 103 8.22 11.70 16.12
N VAL A 104 7.37 11.63 15.09
CA VAL A 104 7.30 12.68 14.06
C VAL A 104 6.50 13.87 14.62
N THR A 105 7.13 15.03 14.64
CA THR A 105 6.52 16.28 15.15
C THR A 105 5.97 17.16 14.05
N ASP A 106 6.63 17.17 12.88
CA ASP A 106 6.21 17.98 11.75
C ASP A 106 6.55 17.32 10.41
N ILE A 107 5.74 17.61 9.39
CA ILE A 107 5.98 17.26 7.99
C ILE A 107 5.60 18.47 7.14
N ALA A 108 6.57 19.04 6.47
CA ALA A 108 6.40 20.24 5.66
C ALA A 108 7.03 20.09 4.27
N ALA A 109 6.49 20.83 3.30
CA ALA A 109 7.06 20.95 1.96
C ALA A 109 7.52 22.40 1.75
N ALA A 110 8.78 22.56 1.39
CA ALA A 110 9.34 23.85 1.04
C ALA A 110 10.50 23.68 0.05
N ASN A 111 10.68 24.64 -0.86
CA ASN A 111 11.80 24.66 -1.81
C ASN A 111 11.99 23.36 -2.60
N GLY A 112 10.89 22.68 -2.95
CA GLY A 112 10.92 21.42 -3.68
C GLY A 112 11.33 20.18 -2.87
N MET A 113 11.43 20.29 -1.55
CA MET A 113 11.77 19.21 -0.63
C MET A 113 10.66 18.95 0.37
N VAL A 114 10.57 17.72 0.85
CA VAL A 114 9.78 17.35 2.03
C VAL A 114 10.71 17.21 3.21
N THR A 115 10.39 17.89 4.30
CA THR A 115 11.12 17.82 5.56
C THR A 115 10.26 17.12 6.60
N VAL A 116 10.82 16.10 7.26
CA VAL A 116 10.20 15.39 8.39
C VAL A 116 11.02 15.66 9.63
N THR A 117 10.40 16.28 10.64
CA THR A 117 11.04 16.63 11.91
C THR A 117 10.65 15.61 12.98
N LEU A 118 11.63 15.17 13.76
CA LEU A 118 11.50 14.15 14.78
C LEU A 118 11.79 14.70 16.18
N SER A 119 11.10 14.18 17.20
CA SER A 119 11.40 14.45 18.61
C SER A 119 12.61 13.67 19.13
N ARG A 120 13.01 12.61 18.43
CA ARG A 120 14.22 11.80 18.68
C ARG A 120 14.74 11.23 17.37
N ALA A 121 16.04 11.02 17.26
CA ALA A 121 16.67 10.47 16.07
C ALA A 121 16.12 9.07 15.73
N ASN A 122 15.81 8.85 14.45
CA ASN A 122 15.38 7.57 13.91
C ASN A 122 16.02 7.35 12.54
N GLY A 123 17.09 6.57 12.49
CA GLY A 123 17.76 6.21 11.24
C GLY A 123 16.96 5.25 10.34
N ALA A 124 15.91 4.61 10.86
CA ALA A 124 15.06 3.70 10.11
C ALA A 124 13.84 4.40 9.46
N LEU A 125 13.73 5.73 9.56
CA LEU A 125 12.58 6.46 9.01
C LEU A 125 12.29 6.12 7.53
N PRO A 126 13.28 6.03 6.61
CA PRO A 126 13.01 5.66 5.21
C PRO A 126 12.26 4.33 5.05
N ALA A 127 12.53 3.33 5.89
CA ALA A 127 11.83 2.03 5.85
C ALA A 127 10.37 2.10 6.32
N LEU A 128 9.96 3.20 6.94
CA LEU A 128 8.58 3.44 7.39
C LEU A 128 7.78 4.26 6.37
N LEU A 129 8.42 4.75 5.30
CA LEU A 129 7.84 5.65 4.29
C LEU A 129 7.53 4.95 2.95
N ASP A 130 7.28 3.65 2.97
CA ASP A 130 6.64 2.90 1.89
C ASP A 130 5.11 3.13 1.86
N ILE A 131 4.71 4.36 2.16
CA ILE A 131 3.33 4.81 2.28
C ILE A 131 2.90 5.37 0.93
N PRO A 132 1.71 4.98 0.42
CA PRO A 132 1.18 5.51 -0.84
C PRO A 132 1.13 7.04 -0.87
N ILE A 133 1.66 7.62 -1.93
CA ILE A 133 1.52 9.04 -2.22
C ILE A 133 0.36 9.22 -3.18
N VAL A 134 -0.55 10.12 -2.86
CA VAL A 134 -1.79 10.35 -3.57
C VAL A 134 -2.00 11.82 -3.90
N LYS A 135 -2.77 12.06 -4.96
CA LYS A 135 -3.36 13.39 -5.23
C LYS A 135 -4.88 13.26 -5.03
N GLU A 136 -5.39 14.01 -4.08
CA GLU A 136 -6.82 14.00 -3.74
C GLU A 136 -7.67 14.61 -4.86
N THR A 137 -8.83 13.97 -5.13
CA THR A 137 -9.78 14.40 -6.18
C THR A 137 -11.21 14.55 -5.67
N GLY A 138 -11.47 14.20 -4.40
CA GLY A 138 -12.82 14.08 -3.84
C GLY A 138 -13.51 12.74 -4.15
N GLY A 139 -12.82 11.82 -4.82
CA GLY A 139 -13.24 10.44 -5.09
C GLY A 139 -12.08 9.48 -4.85
N VAL A 140 -11.87 8.53 -5.78
CA VAL A 140 -10.66 7.69 -5.76
C VAL A 140 -9.46 8.59 -6.08
N PRO A 141 -8.46 8.67 -5.19
CA PRO A 141 -7.33 9.56 -5.42
C PRO A 141 -6.46 9.08 -6.58
N LEU A 142 -5.73 10.00 -7.20
CA LEU A 142 -4.79 9.67 -8.27
C LEU A 142 -3.46 9.18 -7.69
N GLY A 143 -2.86 8.20 -8.36
CA GLY A 143 -1.56 7.64 -8.03
C GLY A 143 -0.53 7.86 -9.14
N THR A 144 0.70 7.48 -8.85
CA THR A 144 1.84 7.52 -9.78
C THR A 144 2.19 6.14 -10.33
N GLY A 145 1.48 5.10 -9.91
CA GLY A 145 1.77 3.72 -10.22
C GLY A 145 1.58 3.33 -11.68
N PRO A 146 1.93 2.07 -12.02
CA PRO A 146 1.89 1.57 -13.39
C PRO A 146 0.48 1.45 -13.97
N TYR A 147 -0.54 1.35 -13.15
CA TYR A 147 -1.93 1.22 -13.57
C TYR A 147 -2.79 2.35 -13.02
N VAL A 148 -3.91 2.59 -13.67
CA VAL A 148 -4.97 3.50 -13.22
C VAL A 148 -6.29 2.73 -13.14
N LEU A 149 -7.11 3.06 -12.15
CA LEU A 149 -8.47 2.53 -12.04
C LEU A 149 -9.36 3.21 -13.08
N ALA A 150 -9.99 2.42 -13.96
CA ALA A 150 -10.81 2.88 -15.06
C ALA A 150 -12.17 2.18 -15.10
N GLY A 151 -13.14 2.78 -15.77
CA GLY A 151 -14.48 2.23 -15.87
C GLY A 151 -15.32 2.40 -14.60
N THR A 152 -16.51 1.84 -14.63
CA THR A 152 -17.46 1.84 -13.50
C THR A 152 -18.31 0.57 -13.53
N GLY A 153 -18.83 0.16 -12.36
CA GLY A 153 -19.70 -1.01 -12.25
C GLY A 153 -19.04 -2.29 -12.76
N GLU A 154 -19.70 -2.98 -13.65
CA GLU A 154 -19.21 -4.25 -14.23
C GLU A 154 -18.00 -4.08 -15.17
N ASN A 155 -17.74 -2.86 -15.65
CA ASN A 155 -16.62 -2.54 -16.52
C ASN A 155 -15.43 -1.96 -15.76
N LEU A 156 -15.38 -2.11 -14.44
CA LEU A 156 -14.26 -1.65 -13.65
C LEU A 156 -12.99 -2.47 -13.99
N ALA A 157 -11.88 -1.79 -14.24
CA ALA A 157 -10.63 -2.41 -14.62
C ALA A 157 -9.43 -1.58 -14.16
N LEU A 158 -8.26 -2.21 -14.15
CA LEU A 158 -6.98 -1.52 -14.09
C LEU A 158 -6.44 -1.40 -15.53
N GLU A 159 -6.15 -0.18 -15.94
CA GLU A 159 -5.55 0.11 -17.25
C GLU A 159 -4.09 0.50 -17.10
N ALA A 160 -3.23 -0.08 -17.93
CA ALA A 160 -1.81 0.19 -17.94
C ALA A 160 -1.52 1.62 -18.41
N ARG A 161 -0.63 2.30 -17.70
CA ARG A 161 -0.17 3.63 -18.09
C ARG A 161 1.01 3.56 -19.05
N SER A 162 0.85 4.14 -20.23
CA SER A 162 1.94 4.27 -21.21
C SER A 162 3.00 5.30 -20.81
N ASP A 163 2.65 6.25 -19.93
CA ASP A 163 3.47 7.33 -19.42
C ASP A 163 4.06 7.05 -18.03
N TRP A 164 4.01 5.78 -17.56
CA TRP A 164 4.58 5.45 -16.26
C TRP A 164 6.09 5.73 -16.23
N TRP A 165 6.51 6.49 -15.24
CA TRP A 165 7.86 7.06 -15.14
C TRP A 165 9.00 6.03 -15.18
N GLN A 166 8.77 4.78 -14.80
CA GLN A 166 9.80 3.74 -14.87
C GLN A 166 10.01 3.20 -16.28
N GLY A 167 9.09 3.44 -17.22
CA GLY A 167 9.22 3.03 -18.63
C GLY A 167 9.32 1.52 -18.83
N LYS A 168 8.98 0.70 -17.83
CA LYS A 168 9.02 -0.75 -17.94
C LYS A 168 7.79 -1.26 -18.67
N ALA A 169 7.97 -2.30 -19.49
CA ALA A 169 6.84 -3.01 -20.08
C ALA A 169 5.99 -3.65 -18.98
N LEU A 170 4.69 -3.43 -19.04
CA LEU A 170 3.73 -4.01 -18.13
C LEU A 170 3.22 -5.35 -18.68
N PRO A 171 2.93 -6.33 -17.82
CA PRO A 171 2.56 -7.68 -18.25
C PRO A 171 1.18 -7.74 -18.94
N ARG A 172 0.33 -6.74 -18.70
CA ARG A 172 -1.03 -6.65 -19.26
C ARG A 172 -1.42 -5.20 -19.48
N ASP A 173 -2.11 -4.93 -20.58
CA ASP A 173 -2.64 -3.59 -20.87
C ASP A 173 -3.89 -3.30 -20.03
N THR A 174 -4.72 -4.31 -19.80
CA THR A 174 -5.94 -4.21 -18.99
C THR A 174 -6.05 -5.43 -18.08
N ILE A 175 -6.47 -5.19 -16.83
CA ILE A 175 -6.80 -6.21 -15.84
C ILE A 175 -8.24 -5.95 -15.38
N PRO A 176 -9.22 -6.72 -15.84
CA PRO A 176 -10.60 -6.61 -15.38
C PRO A 176 -10.72 -6.83 -13.88
N LEU A 177 -11.61 -6.08 -13.25
CA LEU A 177 -11.94 -6.24 -11.83
C LEU A 177 -13.34 -6.85 -11.69
N ARG A 178 -13.46 -7.87 -10.86
CA ARG A 178 -14.74 -8.51 -10.51
C ARG A 178 -15.19 -8.01 -9.14
N ALA A 179 -16.36 -7.42 -9.10
CA ALA A 179 -16.96 -6.93 -7.87
C ALA A 179 -17.36 -8.11 -6.97
N ILE A 180 -16.85 -8.12 -5.75
CA ILE A 180 -17.17 -9.09 -4.70
C ILE A 180 -17.96 -8.35 -3.62
N GLN A 181 -18.99 -9.00 -3.08
CA GLN A 181 -19.79 -8.47 -1.97
C GLN A 181 -19.49 -9.22 -0.67
N GLU A 182 -19.55 -10.54 -0.71
CA GLU A 182 -19.37 -11.41 0.44
C GLU A 182 -18.16 -12.33 0.29
N ALA A 183 -17.68 -12.88 1.39
CA ALA A 183 -16.52 -13.79 1.38
C ALA A 183 -16.78 -15.07 0.56
N ASP A 184 -18.01 -15.58 0.57
CA ASP A 184 -18.40 -16.76 -0.19
C ASP A 184 -18.38 -16.48 -1.69
N ASP A 185 -18.69 -15.27 -2.13
CA ASP A 185 -18.58 -14.83 -3.52
C ASP A 185 -17.12 -14.88 -4.00
N LEU A 186 -16.17 -14.51 -3.13
CA LEU A 186 -14.74 -14.56 -3.43
C LEU A 186 -14.27 -16.00 -3.68
N ILE A 187 -14.71 -16.94 -2.83
CA ILE A 187 -14.39 -18.37 -2.97
C ILE A 187 -14.99 -18.89 -4.26
N HIS A 188 -16.27 -18.58 -4.52
CA HIS A 188 -16.96 -19.01 -5.73
C HIS A 188 -16.29 -18.46 -7.00
N ALA A 189 -15.98 -17.17 -7.04
CA ALA A 189 -15.33 -16.54 -8.18
C ALA A 189 -13.94 -17.14 -8.46
N PHE A 190 -13.19 -17.51 -7.43
CA PHE A 190 -11.90 -18.18 -7.59
C PHE A 190 -12.07 -19.64 -8.07
N ASP A 191 -12.96 -20.40 -7.47
CA ASP A 191 -13.21 -21.82 -7.83
C ASP A 191 -13.77 -21.96 -9.25
N THR A 192 -14.56 -20.99 -9.71
CA THR A 192 -15.10 -20.93 -11.09
C THR A 192 -14.14 -20.28 -12.09
N ARG A 193 -12.98 -19.78 -11.63
CA ARG A 193 -11.96 -19.11 -12.44
C ARG A 193 -12.43 -17.76 -13.04
N ASP A 194 -13.40 -17.12 -12.41
CA ASP A 194 -13.81 -15.75 -12.75
C ASP A 194 -12.77 -14.72 -12.28
N ILE A 195 -12.01 -15.06 -11.23
CA ILE A 195 -10.81 -14.35 -10.81
C ILE A 195 -9.60 -15.29 -10.79
N ALA A 196 -8.42 -14.72 -11.07
CA ALA A 196 -7.20 -15.51 -11.26
C ALA A 196 -6.33 -15.62 -10.00
N LEU A 197 -6.47 -14.70 -9.04
CA LEU A 197 -5.59 -14.60 -7.88
C LEU A 197 -6.37 -14.18 -6.65
N VAL A 198 -6.09 -14.83 -5.53
CA VAL A 198 -6.54 -14.42 -4.19
C VAL A 198 -5.33 -14.36 -3.27
N SER A 199 -5.18 -13.24 -2.56
CA SER A 199 -4.23 -13.13 -1.46
C SER A 199 -4.95 -13.42 -0.15
N THR A 200 -4.48 -14.40 0.60
CA THR A 200 -5.05 -14.80 1.89
C THR A 200 -3.98 -14.99 2.93
N ASP A 201 -4.32 -14.74 4.19
CA ASP A 201 -3.46 -15.04 5.33
C ASP A 201 -3.77 -16.44 5.83
N LEU A 202 -2.85 -17.37 5.62
CA LEU A 202 -3.00 -18.77 6.04
C LEU A 202 -2.90 -18.94 7.56
N THR A 203 -2.45 -17.93 8.29
CA THR A 203 -2.33 -17.95 9.76
C THR A 203 -3.56 -17.38 10.46
N GLY A 204 -4.48 -16.78 9.69
CA GLY A 204 -5.72 -16.20 10.19
C GLY A 204 -6.76 -17.24 10.59
N THR A 205 -7.64 -16.87 11.53
CA THR A 205 -8.77 -17.69 11.96
C THR A 205 -9.83 -17.90 10.88
N ASN A 206 -9.76 -17.15 9.79
CA ASN A 206 -10.67 -17.19 8.65
C ASN A 206 -9.93 -17.69 7.39
N ALA A 207 -9.29 -18.87 7.47
CA ALA A 207 -8.76 -19.51 6.30
C ALA A 207 -9.92 -19.78 5.31
N LEU A 208 -9.85 -19.17 4.13
CA LEU A 208 -10.83 -19.41 3.06
C LEU A 208 -10.66 -20.84 2.54
N GLY A 209 -11.77 -21.59 2.49
CA GLY A 209 -11.79 -22.96 1.97
C GLY A 209 -12.00 -22.96 0.46
N PHE A 210 -10.92 -23.08 -0.32
CA PHE A 210 -11.00 -23.28 -1.77
C PHE A 210 -11.13 -24.76 -2.09
N SER A 211 -12.01 -25.11 -3.04
CA SER A 211 -12.27 -26.48 -3.45
C SER A 211 -11.62 -26.86 -4.79
N GLY A 212 -11.21 -25.86 -5.57
CA GLY A 212 -10.58 -26.05 -6.86
C GLY A 212 -9.09 -26.45 -6.81
N SER A 213 -8.52 -26.82 -7.95
CA SER A 213 -7.07 -26.98 -8.10
C SER A 213 -6.42 -25.63 -8.34
N PHE A 214 -5.46 -25.26 -7.49
CA PHE A 214 -4.74 -23.99 -7.56
C PHE A 214 -3.24 -24.19 -7.28
N ALA A 215 -2.42 -23.23 -7.72
CA ALA A 215 -1.03 -23.10 -7.30
C ALA A 215 -0.93 -22.10 -6.16
N ALA A 216 -0.21 -22.44 -5.11
CA ALA A 216 0.07 -21.54 -4.01
C ALA A 216 1.49 -20.94 -4.13
N VAL A 217 1.62 -19.66 -3.85
CA VAL A 217 2.90 -18.97 -3.77
C VAL A 217 2.98 -18.29 -2.40
N ASP A 218 3.95 -18.70 -1.61
CA ASP A 218 4.22 -18.07 -0.32
C ASP A 218 5.16 -16.88 -0.50
N TYR A 219 4.87 -15.80 0.20
CA TYR A 219 5.73 -14.62 0.24
C TYR A 219 5.85 -14.08 1.67
N PRO A 220 7.03 -13.56 2.06
CA PRO A 220 7.22 -12.99 3.38
C PRO A 220 6.42 -11.70 3.55
N THR A 221 5.81 -11.54 4.70
CA THR A 221 5.12 -10.31 5.10
C THR A 221 5.81 -9.68 6.31
N SER A 222 5.54 -8.40 6.57
CA SER A 222 5.96 -7.73 7.80
C SER A 222 5.04 -8.03 8.99
N THR A 223 4.07 -8.94 8.83
CA THR A 223 3.16 -9.32 9.91
C THR A 223 3.88 -10.17 10.95
N MET A 224 3.79 -9.76 12.21
CA MET A 224 4.34 -10.50 13.34
C MET A 224 3.18 -11.01 14.21
N LEU A 225 3.15 -12.32 14.46
CA LEU A 225 2.28 -12.92 15.46
C LEU A 225 2.97 -12.85 16.81
N TYR A 226 2.27 -12.37 17.82
CA TYR A 226 2.80 -12.31 19.17
C TYR A 226 1.74 -12.67 20.21
N VAL A 227 2.19 -13.15 21.35
CA VAL A 227 1.35 -13.34 22.53
C VAL A 227 1.65 -12.22 23.52
N GLY A 228 0.66 -11.40 23.79
CA GLY A 228 0.75 -10.33 24.79
C GLY A 228 0.27 -10.83 26.17
N PHE A 229 1.05 -10.54 27.20
CA PHE A 229 0.67 -10.85 28.59
C PHE A 229 0.33 -9.56 29.33
N ASN A 230 -0.82 -9.52 30.00
CA ASN A 230 -1.08 -8.47 30.96
C ASN A 230 -0.20 -8.67 32.21
N THR A 231 0.86 -7.88 32.32
CA THR A 231 1.81 -7.95 33.43
C THR A 231 1.45 -6.99 34.56
N ALA A 232 0.46 -6.13 34.39
CA ALA A 232 0.03 -5.19 35.42
C ALA A 232 -0.89 -5.85 36.44
N ASP A 233 -1.72 -6.80 36.00
CA ASP A 233 -2.69 -7.49 36.85
C ASP A 233 -2.94 -8.93 36.39
N GLY A 234 -3.52 -9.77 37.26
CA GLY A 234 -3.87 -11.15 36.96
C GLY A 234 -2.70 -12.15 37.07
N PRO A 235 -2.90 -13.39 36.58
CA PRO A 235 -1.92 -14.49 36.75
C PRO A 235 -0.57 -14.20 36.12
N CYS A 236 -0.56 -13.49 34.96
CA CYS A 236 0.66 -13.18 34.23
C CYS A 236 1.52 -12.07 34.86
N ARG A 237 1.12 -11.53 36.03
CA ARG A 237 1.95 -10.63 36.82
C ARG A 237 3.23 -11.33 37.32
N SER A 238 3.15 -12.63 37.63
CA SER A 238 4.31 -13.43 38.00
C SER A 238 5.12 -13.84 36.77
N ALA A 239 6.44 -13.64 36.80
CA ALA A 239 7.35 -14.10 35.77
C ALA A 239 7.36 -15.63 35.59
N GLN A 240 6.96 -16.38 36.62
CA GLN A 240 6.88 -17.84 36.62
C GLN A 240 5.67 -18.38 35.84
N VAL A 241 4.67 -17.51 35.53
CA VAL A 241 3.46 -17.87 34.81
C VAL A 241 3.56 -17.48 33.33
N ARG A 242 4.48 -16.62 32.99
CA ARG A 242 4.77 -16.18 31.59
C ARG A 242 5.76 -17.14 30.93
#